data_0e80ed39a034e8891c9dda21867c734f
#
_entry.id   0e80ed39a034e8891c9dda21867c734f
#
_cell.length_a   1.000
_cell.length_b   1.000
_cell.length_c   1.000
_cell.angle_alpha   90.00
_cell.angle_beta   90.00
_cell.angle_gamma   90.00
#
_symmetry.space_group_name_H-M   'P 1'
#
loop_
_entity.id
_entity.type
_entity.pdbx_description
1 polymer ?
#
loop_
_entity_poly.entity_id
_entity_poly.type
_entity_poly.pdbx_seq_one_letter_code
_entity_poly.pdbx_strand_id
1 'polypeptide(L)'
;MAETQAKEEHVHHLKSRYDTLKSATERSNFETQWQQIGEVVSPRKIDFVGIRTPGEKRMSQVYDPTGIISNELLAAGLHGMATNPAMKWFSLRLVSAKIFNQDGSTTDINEIPPIQKWLAHVEEVMWQRVYQPGTNFTTALHETYLDLGAFGTAIMFVGQRDDGGLLFESRPLSECVIDENVDGKVDTVYRKTTYTVRQMIQMTKQEGWKVSDKVMDLFKAEKFDETVVVIHAVYPRSDRDVKKKNTENMPFASCYFEHDTGHLLRESGFPEFPYLVARWSKYAGEKYGRGPGMTALPDIRMLQAMSLTYIKTVQKNADPPIALSSDGLVGAVRTIPGGVTYFRGNPSEGMMQFPTSVQGLGHMAEFMEQVRNRIRNCFFVDVLQMVGDAEMTATEVMQRTAERMRLLGPLVGRLESELLGPMVDRIFGILMRMKLLPEPPKEIQGQEFTVEYVSPVATAQKQQAINGIMQAMQVISAFGPEVAVQIAGKNLDVDKLFRWSWDLFNNHPELLRDEEAMARDDQMQKAKQALEMGQPAMDMAAQGAGAVKSVADAAAAGQGAGFDVKALLGQVVQNVKNSPKAQQELADMGKNVMQQAGMPAQ
;
A
#
# COMPACT_ATOMS: atom_id res chain seq x y z
N MET A 1 -41.81 -22.17 0.12
CA MET A 1 -42.18 -21.76 1.49
C MET A 1 -41.05 -21.99 2.48
N ALA A 2 -40.53 -23.21 2.67
CA ALA A 2 -39.41 -23.45 3.62
C ALA A 2 -38.11 -22.67 3.32
N GLU A 3 -37.75 -22.56 2.07
CA GLU A 3 -36.54 -21.81 1.65
C GLU A 3 -36.69 -20.28 1.84
N THR A 4 -37.90 -19.76 1.65
CA THR A 4 -38.20 -18.34 1.88
C THR A 4 -38.16 -18.02 3.37
N GLN A 5 -38.75 -18.89 4.21
CA GLN A 5 -38.70 -18.76 5.66
C GLN A 5 -37.27 -18.80 6.19
N ALA A 6 -36.42 -19.71 5.71
CA ALA A 6 -35.02 -19.79 6.10
C ALA A 6 -34.24 -18.52 5.75
N LYS A 7 -34.52 -17.92 4.58
CA LYS A 7 -33.90 -16.64 4.18
C LYS A 7 -34.37 -15.46 5.03
N GLU A 8 -35.64 -15.42 5.40
CA GLU A 8 -36.19 -14.39 6.30
C GLU A 8 -35.59 -14.49 7.70
N GLU A 9 -35.51 -15.70 8.27
CA GLU A 9 -34.84 -15.94 9.55
C GLU A 9 -33.37 -15.54 9.52
N HIS A 10 -32.67 -15.85 8.43
CA HIS A 10 -31.28 -15.46 8.24
C HIS A 10 -31.11 -13.94 8.24
N VAL A 11 -31.94 -13.21 7.50
CA VAL A 11 -31.89 -11.73 7.48
C VAL A 11 -32.22 -11.14 8.83
N HIS A 12 -33.22 -11.71 9.53
CA HIS A 12 -33.54 -11.28 10.89
C HIS A 12 -32.35 -11.43 11.84
N HIS A 13 -31.61 -12.54 11.74
CA HIS A 13 -30.38 -12.75 12.51
C HIS A 13 -29.32 -11.71 12.16
N LEU A 14 -29.08 -11.42 10.88
CA LEU A 14 -28.12 -10.40 10.43
C LEU A 14 -28.49 -9.01 10.93
N LYS A 15 -29.76 -8.64 10.88
CA LYS A 15 -30.29 -7.38 11.41
C LYS A 15 -30.07 -7.29 12.92
N SER A 16 -30.43 -8.31 13.67
CA SER A 16 -30.21 -8.37 15.12
C SER A 16 -28.75 -8.24 15.49
N ARG A 17 -27.87 -8.90 14.73
CA ARG A 17 -26.40 -8.79 14.91
C ARG A 17 -25.90 -7.37 14.65
N TYR A 18 -26.35 -6.73 13.56
CA TYR A 18 -26.05 -5.33 13.27
C TYR A 18 -26.47 -4.42 14.40
N ASP A 19 -27.73 -4.54 14.86
CA ASP A 19 -28.28 -3.70 15.94
C ASP A 19 -27.50 -3.87 17.24
N THR A 20 -27.11 -5.11 17.57
CA THR A 20 -26.27 -5.42 18.74
C THR A 20 -24.90 -4.76 18.65
N LEU A 21 -24.24 -4.87 17.51
CA LEU A 21 -22.92 -4.25 17.30
C LEU A 21 -22.98 -2.71 17.27
N LYS A 22 -24.04 -2.15 16.69
CA LYS A 22 -24.26 -0.70 16.62
C LYS A 22 -24.57 -0.10 17.98
N SER A 23 -25.36 -0.81 18.81
CA SER A 23 -25.74 -0.38 20.16
C SER A 23 -24.72 -0.74 21.24
N ALA A 24 -23.64 -1.44 20.90
CA ALA A 24 -22.58 -1.79 21.84
C ALA A 24 -22.01 -0.53 22.52
N THR A 25 -21.79 -0.61 23.83
CA THR A 25 -21.27 0.50 24.64
C THR A 25 -19.93 1.02 24.11
N GLU A 26 -19.06 0.12 23.67
CA GLU A 26 -17.79 0.47 23.03
C GLU A 26 -18.01 1.39 21.81
N ARG A 27 -18.89 0.98 20.89
CA ARG A 27 -19.21 1.73 19.69
C ARG A 27 -19.78 3.12 20.02
N SER A 28 -20.70 3.21 20.96
CA SER A 28 -21.31 4.47 21.39
C SER A 28 -20.26 5.45 21.97
N ASN A 29 -19.34 4.93 22.77
CA ASN A 29 -18.25 5.73 23.34
C ASN A 29 -17.32 6.27 22.24
N PHE A 30 -16.96 5.43 21.25
CA PHE A 30 -16.16 5.86 20.12
C PHE A 30 -16.91 6.89 19.25
N GLU A 31 -18.18 6.69 18.97
CA GLU A 31 -19.00 7.62 18.16
C GLU A 31 -19.08 9.00 18.78
N THR A 32 -19.20 9.08 20.10
CA THR A 32 -19.16 10.37 20.83
C THR A 32 -17.81 11.08 20.66
N GLN A 33 -16.71 10.34 20.74
CA GLN A 33 -15.36 10.91 20.51
C GLN A 33 -15.15 11.29 19.05
N TRP A 34 -15.57 10.44 18.09
CA TRP A 34 -15.43 10.73 16.66
C TRP A 34 -16.26 11.95 16.25
N GLN A 35 -17.46 12.13 16.82
CA GLN A 35 -18.25 13.34 16.60
C GLN A 35 -17.46 14.58 17.01
N GLN A 36 -16.86 14.57 18.20
CA GLN A 36 -16.06 15.69 18.69
C GLN A 36 -14.81 15.97 17.85
N ILE A 37 -14.14 14.90 17.38
CA ILE A 37 -13.00 15.02 16.47
C ILE A 37 -13.45 15.55 15.11
N GLY A 38 -14.54 15.01 14.59
CA GLY A 38 -15.13 15.46 13.33
C GLY A 38 -15.36 16.97 13.32
N GLU A 39 -15.90 17.55 14.39
CA GLU A 39 -16.19 18.98 14.50
C GLU A 39 -14.96 19.89 14.33
N VAL A 40 -13.76 19.42 14.71
CA VAL A 40 -12.54 20.25 14.76
C VAL A 40 -11.38 19.77 13.89
N VAL A 41 -11.37 18.51 13.45
CA VAL A 41 -10.32 17.91 12.63
C VAL A 41 -10.82 17.52 11.24
N SER A 42 -12.04 16.98 11.12
CA SER A 42 -12.63 16.56 9.85
C SER A 42 -14.09 16.99 9.73
N PRO A 43 -14.39 18.29 9.60
CA PRO A 43 -15.76 18.81 9.64
C PRO A 43 -16.69 18.27 8.55
N ARG A 44 -16.13 17.66 7.50
CA ARG A 44 -16.93 17.03 6.43
C ARG A 44 -17.55 15.70 6.85
N LYS A 45 -17.06 15.05 7.93
CA LYS A 45 -17.43 13.70 8.36
C LYS A 45 -17.92 13.67 9.83
N ILE A 46 -18.87 14.52 10.18
CA ILE A 46 -19.43 14.69 11.54
C ILE A 46 -20.74 13.91 11.80
N ASP A 47 -21.08 12.97 10.94
CA ASP A 47 -22.40 12.32 10.94
C ASP A 47 -22.43 11.04 11.80
N PHE A 48 -21.84 11.06 13.01
CA PHE A 48 -21.82 9.90 13.89
C PHE A 48 -23.03 9.81 14.82
N VAL A 49 -23.47 10.92 15.37
CA VAL A 49 -24.57 10.99 16.34
C VAL A 49 -25.80 11.67 15.76
N GLY A 50 -25.66 12.56 14.79
CA GLY A 50 -26.74 13.33 14.18
C GLY A 50 -27.22 12.77 12.84
N ILE A 51 -28.37 13.26 12.38
CA ILE A 51 -28.90 13.00 11.03
C ILE A 51 -28.20 13.96 10.06
N ARG A 52 -27.67 13.40 8.99
CA ARG A 52 -26.99 14.16 7.95
C ARG A 52 -27.97 15.04 7.16
N THR A 53 -27.71 16.35 7.16
CA THR A 53 -28.36 17.30 6.25
C THR A 53 -27.37 17.73 5.16
N PRO A 54 -27.61 17.38 3.89
CA PRO A 54 -26.75 17.81 2.80
C PRO A 54 -26.68 19.36 2.72
N GLY A 55 -25.46 19.91 2.57
CA GLY A 55 -25.27 21.37 2.44
C GLY A 55 -25.21 22.16 3.74
N GLU A 56 -25.29 21.52 4.89
CA GLU A 56 -25.18 22.18 6.21
C GLU A 56 -23.80 22.83 6.43
N LYS A 57 -23.78 23.97 7.13
CA LYS A 57 -22.54 24.65 7.53
C LYS A 57 -21.83 23.89 8.63
N ARG A 58 -20.69 23.25 8.32
CA ARG A 58 -19.99 22.34 9.23
C ARG A 58 -18.78 22.93 9.92
N MET A 59 -18.29 24.09 9.48
CA MET A 59 -17.09 24.74 10.01
C MET A 59 -17.40 25.93 10.93
N SER A 60 -18.62 26.09 11.39
CA SER A 60 -19.04 27.25 12.19
C SER A 60 -18.36 27.35 13.57
N GLN A 61 -17.82 26.25 14.07
CA GLN A 61 -17.13 26.16 15.37
C GLN A 61 -15.61 26.11 15.26
N VAL A 62 -15.05 26.20 14.04
CA VAL A 62 -13.60 26.15 13.82
C VAL A 62 -13.06 27.58 13.77
N TYR A 63 -12.36 27.99 14.81
CA TYR A 63 -11.70 29.30 14.93
C TYR A 63 -10.19 29.20 14.62
N ASP A 64 -9.61 28.01 14.74
CA ASP A 64 -8.22 27.72 14.40
C ASP A 64 -8.14 26.42 13.59
N PRO A 65 -7.60 26.43 12.36
CA PRO A 65 -7.60 25.27 11.47
C PRO A 65 -6.40 24.33 11.69
N THR A 66 -5.57 24.52 12.72
CA THR A 66 -4.33 23.75 12.92
C THR A 66 -4.58 22.24 12.93
N GLY A 67 -5.65 21.76 13.58
CA GLY A 67 -5.99 20.34 13.61
C GLY A 67 -6.32 19.78 12.22
N ILE A 68 -7.06 20.53 11.40
CA ILE A 68 -7.44 20.14 10.04
C ILE A 68 -6.19 20.05 9.16
N ILE A 69 -5.37 21.12 9.14
CA ILE A 69 -4.15 21.20 8.33
C ILE A 69 -3.16 20.12 8.73
N SER A 70 -3.00 19.87 10.03
CA SER A 70 -2.09 18.83 10.53
C SER A 70 -2.52 17.43 10.08
N ASN A 71 -3.82 17.14 10.06
CA ASN A 71 -4.34 15.87 9.56
C ASN A 71 -4.17 15.72 8.04
N GLU A 72 -4.36 16.80 7.27
CA GLU A 72 -4.11 16.80 5.83
C GLU A 72 -2.63 16.56 5.51
N LEU A 73 -1.72 17.19 6.26
CA LEU A 73 -0.29 16.97 6.11
C LEU A 73 0.12 15.54 6.49
N LEU A 74 -0.47 14.99 7.55
CA LEU A 74 -0.26 13.58 7.91
C LEU A 74 -0.69 12.64 6.79
N ALA A 75 -1.89 12.83 6.24
CA ALA A 75 -2.41 12.00 5.16
C ALA A 75 -1.55 12.09 3.89
N ALA A 76 -1.14 13.30 3.51
CA ALA A 76 -0.24 13.54 2.38
C ALA A 76 1.13 12.90 2.61
N GLY A 77 1.67 13.00 3.83
CA GLY A 77 2.94 12.38 4.20
C GLY A 77 2.89 10.86 4.16
N LEU A 78 1.83 10.24 4.68
CA LEU A 78 1.61 8.78 4.60
C LEU A 78 1.48 8.32 3.15
N HIS A 79 0.74 9.07 2.32
CA HIS A 79 0.62 8.77 0.89
C HIS A 79 1.99 8.84 0.19
N GLY A 80 2.78 9.87 0.46
CA GLY A 80 4.12 10.03 -0.13
C GLY A 80 5.12 8.97 0.33
N MET A 81 4.98 8.44 1.55
CA MET A 81 5.91 7.46 2.11
C MET A 81 5.52 6.02 1.81
N ALA A 82 4.24 5.66 1.98
CA ALA A 82 3.79 4.27 1.91
C ALA A 82 3.28 3.89 0.51
N THR A 83 2.73 4.84 -0.24
CA THR A 83 2.02 4.58 -1.50
C THR A 83 2.29 5.65 -2.56
N ASN A 84 3.57 6.02 -2.71
CA ASN A 84 4.00 7.02 -3.67
C ASN A 84 3.69 6.58 -5.12
N PRO A 85 2.90 7.35 -5.89
CA PRO A 85 2.58 6.99 -7.27
C PRO A 85 3.76 7.07 -8.24
N ALA A 86 4.87 7.71 -7.86
CA ALA A 86 6.07 7.80 -8.68
C ALA A 86 6.98 6.57 -8.57
N MET A 87 6.78 5.71 -7.58
CA MET A 87 7.60 4.52 -7.34
C MET A 87 6.72 3.32 -7.01
N LYS A 88 7.12 2.12 -7.45
CA LYS A 88 6.43 0.89 -7.04
C LYS A 88 6.56 0.72 -5.53
N TRP A 89 5.41 0.73 -4.84
CA TRP A 89 5.32 0.64 -3.38
C TRP A 89 5.01 -0.78 -2.89
N PHE A 90 4.92 -1.74 -3.79
CA PHE A 90 4.78 -3.16 -3.47
C PHE A 90 5.65 -4.00 -4.38
N SER A 91 6.07 -5.14 -3.88
CA SER A 91 6.69 -6.24 -4.61
C SER A 91 6.01 -7.53 -4.21
N LEU A 92 6.02 -8.51 -5.10
CA LEU A 92 5.33 -9.77 -4.91
C LEU A 92 6.34 -10.89 -4.64
N ARG A 93 5.99 -11.76 -3.72
CA ARG A 93 6.75 -12.96 -3.42
C ARG A 93 5.80 -14.14 -3.22
N LEU A 94 6.20 -15.31 -3.68
CA LEU A 94 5.45 -16.53 -3.41
C LEU A 94 5.78 -17.06 -2.01
N VAL A 95 4.72 -17.32 -1.22
CA VAL A 95 4.85 -17.86 0.13
C VAL A 95 5.09 -19.36 0.07
N SER A 96 6.07 -19.86 0.82
CA SER A 96 6.23 -21.27 1.20
C SER A 96 6.60 -22.28 0.11
N ALA A 97 7.27 -21.90 -0.95
CA ALA A 97 7.68 -22.88 -1.91
C ALA A 97 9.20 -23.08 -1.91
N LYS A 98 9.68 -24.04 -1.12
CA LYS A 98 11.03 -24.58 -1.26
C LYS A 98 10.95 -25.82 -2.14
N ILE A 99 11.66 -25.83 -3.25
CA ILE A 99 11.85 -27.03 -4.06
C ILE A 99 13.02 -27.81 -3.47
N PHE A 100 12.77 -29.07 -3.14
CA PHE A 100 13.81 -30.00 -2.79
C PHE A 100 14.42 -30.55 -4.09
N ASN A 101 15.63 -30.15 -4.41
CA ASN A 101 16.36 -30.68 -5.55
C ASN A 101 16.77 -32.14 -5.28
N GLN A 102 17.02 -32.88 -6.35
CA GLN A 102 17.49 -34.27 -6.27
C GLN A 102 18.81 -34.43 -5.47
N ASP A 103 19.58 -33.35 -5.35
CA ASP A 103 20.85 -33.30 -4.62
C ASP A 103 20.68 -32.97 -3.12
N GLY A 104 19.45 -32.92 -2.60
CA GLY A 104 19.17 -32.57 -1.20
C GLY A 104 19.30 -31.09 -0.85
N SER A 105 19.63 -30.24 -1.81
CA SER A 105 19.62 -28.77 -1.64
C SER A 105 18.21 -28.23 -1.72
N THR A 106 17.89 -27.20 -0.93
CA THR A 106 16.63 -26.47 -0.99
C THR A 106 16.84 -25.16 -1.74
N THR A 107 16.19 -24.98 -2.87
CA THR A 107 16.16 -23.70 -3.61
C THR A 107 14.86 -22.96 -3.31
N ASP A 108 14.95 -21.67 -2.99
CA ASP A 108 13.77 -20.82 -2.88
C ASP A 108 13.17 -20.64 -4.29
N ILE A 109 11.89 -20.96 -4.45
CA ILE A 109 11.18 -20.80 -5.74
C ILE A 109 11.29 -19.37 -6.26
N ASN A 110 11.35 -18.39 -5.36
CA ASN A 110 11.48 -16.98 -5.73
C ASN A 110 12.84 -16.64 -6.37
N GLU A 111 13.84 -17.53 -6.28
CA GLU A 111 15.15 -17.33 -6.91
C GLU A 111 15.20 -17.91 -8.33
N ILE A 112 14.17 -18.63 -8.76
CA ILE A 112 14.09 -19.22 -10.10
C ILE A 112 13.81 -18.16 -11.15
N PRO A 113 14.69 -17.95 -12.17
CA PRO A 113 14.57 -16.84 -13.12
C PRO A 113 13.23 -16.73 -13.87
N PRO A 114 12.59 -17.82 -14.35
CA PRO A 114 11.25 -17.74 -14.94
C PRO A 114 10.19 -17.20 -14.00
N ILE A 115 10.28 -17.53 -12.72
CA ILE A 115 9.31 -17.10 -11.70
C ILE A 115 9.55 -15.63 -11.35
N GLN A 116 10.79 -15.19 -11.20
CA GLN A 116 11.14 -13.78 -10.99
C GLN A 116 10.61 -12.90 -12.13
N LYS A 117 10.84 -13.31 -13.39
CA LYS A 117 10.33 -12.60 -14.57
C LYS A 117 8.81 -12.53 -14.58
N TRP A 118 8.15 -13.62 -14.22
CA TRP A 118 6.69 -13.66 -14.15
C TRP A 118 6.15 -12.75 -13.05
N LEU A 119 6.72 -12.79 -11.83
CA LEU A 119 6.33 -11.91 -10.73
C LEU A 119 6.51 -10.43 -11.09
N ALA A 120 7.64 -10.06 -11.68
CA ALA A 120 7.91 -8.70 -12.12
C ALA A 120 6.89 -8.21 -13.18
N HIS A 121 6.49 -9.10 -14.10
CA HIS A 121 5.46 -8.77 -15.10
C HIS A 121 4.07 -8.65 -14.44
N VAL A 122 3.74 -9.52 -13.49
CA VAL A 122 2.50 -9.42 -12.69
C VAL A 122 2.44 -8.10 -11.92
N GLU A 123 3.55 -7.71 -11.26
CA GLU A 123 3.67 -6.43 -10.56
C GLU A 123 3.42 -5.24 -11.50
N GLU A 124 3.99 -5.27 -12.69
CA GLU A 124 3.81 -4.22 -13.69
C GLU A 124 2.35 -4.10 -14.13
N VAL A 125 1.71 -5.23 -14.44
CA VAL A 125 0.30 -5.26 -14.83
C VAL A 125 -0.59 -4.76 -13.68
N MET A 126 -0.35 -5.22 -12.44
CA MET A 126 -1.09 -4.76 -11.27
C MET A 126 -0.93 -3.26 -11.06
N TRP A 127 0.31 -2.75 -11.16
CA TRP A 127 0.59 -1.32 -11.04
C TRP A 127 -0.19 -0.50 -12.06
N GLN A 128 -0.13 -0.86 -13.34
CA GLN A 128 -0.84 -0.18 -14.40
C GLN A 128 -2.36 -0.20 -14.18
N ARG A 129 -2.90 -1.33 -13.70
CA ARG A 129 -4.34 -1.47 -13.44
C ARG A 129 -4.81 -0.67 -12.24
N VAL A 130 -4.02 -0.57 -11.18
CA VAL A 130 -4.34 0.21 -9.99
C VAL A 130 -4.41 1.71 -10.31
N TYR A 131 -3.47 2.21 -11.11
CA TYR A 131 -3.42 3.63 -11.48
C TYR A 131 -4.16 3.97 -12.77
N GLN A 132 -4.91 3.04 -13.33
CA GLN A 132 -5.73 3.30 -14.50
C GLN A 132 -6.80 4.35 -14.20
N PRO A 133 -7.08 5.30 -15.13
CA PRO A 133 -8.16 6.27 -14.97
C PRO A 133 -9.50 5.57 -14.65
N GLY A 134 -10.22 6.08 -13.64
CA GLY A 134 -11.51 5.54 -13.22
C GLY A 134 -11.47 4.52 -12.08
N THR A 135 -10.29 4.06 -11.63
CA THR A 135 -10.18 3.20 -10.44
C THR A 135 -10.44 3.95 -9.14
N ASN A 136 -10.24 5.27 -9.13
CA ASN A 136 -10.34 6.16 -7.97
C ASN A 136 -9.34 5.82 -6.83
N PHE A 137 -8.27 5.10 -7.13
CA PHE A 137 -7.32 4.59 -6.14
C PHE A 137 -6.70 5.69 -5.28
N THR A 138 -6.04 6.66 -5.92
CA THR A 138 -5.31 7.73 -5.22
C THR A 138 -6.22 8.56 -4.31
N THR A 139 -7.41 8.91 -4.80
CA THR A 139 -8.39 9.69 -4.04
C THR A 139 -8.93 8.90 -2.86
N ALA A 140 -9.36 7.64 -3.08
CA ALA A 140 -9.91 6.79 -2.04
C ALA A 140 -8.87 6.48 -0.95
N LEU A 141 -7.61 6.29 -1.34
CA LEU A 141 -6.52 6.03 -0.41
C LEU A 141 -6.18 7.27 0.43
N HIS A 142 -6.13 8.45 -0.20
CA HIS A 142 -5.92 9.70 0.53
C HIS A 142 -7.04 9.97 1.54
N GLU A 143 -8.31 9.75 1.15
CA GLU A 143 -9.45 9.84 2.08
C GLU A 143 -9.36 8.84 3.22
N THR A 144 -8.86 7.62 2.94
CA THR A 144 -8.62 6.59 3.96
C THR A 144 -7.55 7.04 4.96
N TYR A 145 -6.47 7.67 4.51
CA TYR A 145 -5.44 8.21 5.40
C TYR A 145 -5.95 9.40 6.23
N LEU A 146 -6.81 10.25 5.67
CA LEU A 146 -7.48 11.33 6.42
C LEU A 146 -8.34 10.77 7.56
N ASP A 147 -9.10 9.72 7.29
CA ASP A 147 -9.95 9.07 8.29
C ASP A 147 -9.11 8.37 9.36
N LEU A 148 -8.02 7.74 8.95
CA LEU A 148 -7.10 7.06 9.86
C LEU A 148 -6.43 8.05 10.84
N GLY A 149 -5.97 9.20 10.36
CA GLY A 149 -5.39 10.26 11.19
C GLY A 149 -6.41 10.89 12.13
N ALA A 150 -7.61 11.19 11.65
CA ALA A 150 -8.66 11.80 12.45
C ALA A 150 -9.27 10.80 13.47
N PHE A 151 -9.78 9.68 13.01
CA PHE A 151 -10.62 8.77 13.80
C PHE A 151 -9.89 7.53 14.33
N GLY A 152 -8.65 7.28 13.87
CA GLY A 152 -7.87 6.12 14.26
C GLY A 152 -8.31 4.80 13.60
N THR A 153 -9.41 4.81 12.86
CA THR A 153 -9.94 3.67 12.09
C THR A 153 -10.42 4.18 10.74
N ALA A 154 -10.02 3.51 9.67
CA ALA A 154 -10.43 3.84 8.32
C ALA A 154 -10.86 2.59 7.57
N ILE A 155 -11.82 2.72 6.67
CA ILE A 155 -12.40 1.59 5.94
C ILE A 155 -12.36 1.90 4.45
N MET A 156 -11.71 1.01 3.70
CA MET A 156 -11.68 1.03 2.24
C MET A 156 -12.37 -0.21 1.69
N PHE A 157 -13.13 -0.05 0.64
CA PHE A 157 -13.72 -1.14 -0.13
C PHE A 157 -12.98 -1.30 -1.44
N VAL A 158 -12.59 -2.53 -1.78
CA VAL A 158 -11.97 -2.88 -3.05
C VAL A 158 -12.91 -3.82 -3.80
N GLY A 159 -13.45 -3.32 -4.88
CA GLY A 159 -14.42 -4.02 -5.72
C GLY A 159 -13.96 -4.15 -7.17
N GLN A 160 -14.82 -4.78 -7.93
CA GLN A 160 -14.70 -4.90 -9.38
C GLN A 160 -15.83 -4.11 -10.02
N ARG A 161 -15.52 -3.34 -11.07
CA ARG A 161 -16.51 -2.64 -11.88
C ARG A 161 -17.07 -3.57 -12.95
N ASP A 162 -18.24 -3.24 -13.48
CA ASP A 162 -18.90 -4.01 -14.56
C ASP A 162 -18.07 -4.03 -15.84
N ASP A 163 -17.27 -2.99 -16.10
CA ASP A 163 -16.34 -2.90 -17.25
C ASP A 163 -15.04 -3.70 -17.07
N GLY A 164 -14.92 -4.43 -15.97
CA GLY A 164 -13.73 -5.22 -15.66
C GLY A 164 -12.60 -4.43 -15.02
N GLY A 165 -12.81 -3.16 -14.64
CA GLY A 165 -11.85 -2.34 -13.90
C GLY A 165 -11.87 -2.60 -12.39
N LEU A 166 -10.81 -2.18 -11.71
CA LEU A 166 -10.78 -2.10 -10.25
C LEU A 166 -11.58 -0.88 -9.77
N LEU A 167 -12.16 -0.98 -8.58
CA LEU A 167 -12.86 0.11 -7.91
C LEU A 167 -12.37 0.22 -6.48
N PHE A 168 -11.88 1.41 -6.10
CA PHE A 168 -11.50 1.72 -4.72
C PHE A 168 -12.39 2.82 -4.17
N GLU A 169 -12.93 2.59 -2.98
CA GLU A 169 -13.84 3.53 -2.33
C GLU A 169 -13.54 3.61 -0.83
N SER A 170 -13.24 4.81 -0.35
CA SER A 170 -13.22 5.09 1.08
C SER A 170 -14.66 5.09 1.61
N ARG A 171 -14.91 4.32 2.66
CA ARG A 171 -16.24 4.21 3.29
C ARG A 171 -16.26 4.99 4.60
N PRO A 172 -17.21 5.90 4.79
CA PRO A 172 -17.32 6.64 6.05
C PRO A 172 -17.50 5.69 7.24
N LEU A 173 -16.73 5.93 8.29
CA LEU A 173 -16.80 5.13 9.51
C LEU A 173 -18.16 5.22 10.20
N SER A 174 -18.91 6.31 9.99
CA SER A 174 -20.27 6.49 10.47
C SER A 174 -21.28 5.49 9.87
N GLU A 175 -21.03 5.07 8.62
CA GLU A 175 -21.88 4.09 7.93
C GLU A 175 -21.53 2.64 8.28
N CYS A 176 -20.33 2.38 8.80
CA CYS A 176 -19.80 1.04 8.97
C CYS A 176 -19.68 0.63 10.43
N VAL A 177 -20.04 -0.62 10.69
CA VAL A 177 -19.84 -1.30 11.98
C VAL A 177 -18.98 -2.54 11.73
N ILE A 178 -17.95 -2.74 12.53
CA ILE A 178 -16.98 -3.83 12.33
C ILE A 178 -17.05 -4.85 13.47
N ASP A 179 -16.66 -6.07 13.13
CA ASP A 179 -16.38 -7.14 14.11
C ASP A 179 -15.08 -7.86 13.74
N GLU A 180 -14.45 -8.49 14.70
CA GLU A 180 -13.14 -9.14 14.51
C GLU A 180 -13.19 -10.61 14.92
N ASN A 181 -12.28 -11.38 14.32
CA ASN A 181 -12.08 -12.78 14.66
C ASN A 181 -11.22 -12.94 15.93
N VAL A 182 -10.98 -14.20 16.33
CA VAL A 182 -10.17 -14.55 17.52
C VAL A 182 -8.74 -14.00 17.42
N ASP A 183 -8.20 -13.87 16.21
CA ASP A 183 -6.85 -13.34 15.98
C ASP A 183 -6.80 -11.81 16.00
N GLY A 184 -7.94 -11.14 16.22
CA GLY A 184 -8.05 -9.69 16.24
C GLY A 184 -8.00 -9.04 14.85
N LYS A 185 -8.20 -9.81 13.77
CA LYS A 185 -8.38 -9.29 12.41
C LYS A 185 -9.85 -9.01 12.15
N VAL A 186 -10.15 -7.90 11.50
CA VAL A 186 -11.52 -7.58 11.10
C VAL A 186 -11.90 -8.48 9.93
N ASP A 187 -12.95 -9.27 10.11
CA ASP A 187 -13.50 -10.18 9.12
C ASP A 187 -14.98 -9.94 8.82
N THR A 188 -15.61 -9.06 9.58
CA THR A 188 -17.03 -8.76 9.46
C THR A 188 -17.25 -7.24 9.41
N VAL A 189 -17.98 -6.80 8.38
CA VAL A 189 -18.37 -5.40 8.22
C VAL A 189 -19.84 -5.33 7.83
N TYR A 190 -20.59 -4.49 8.56
CA TYR A 190 -21.93 -4.06 8.21
C TYR A 190 -21.88 -2.59 7.79
N ARG A 191 -22.37 -2.29 6.59
CA ARG A 191 -22.47 -0.91 6.10
C ARG A 191 -23.94 -0.53 5.94
N LYS A 192 -24.37 0.52 6.65
CA LYS A 192 -25.68 1.14 6.51
C LYS A 192 -25.58 2.30 5.52
N THR A 193 -26.36 2.26 4.46
CA THR A 193 -26.39 3.32 3.45
C THR A 193 -27.82 3.59 3.02
N THR A 194 -28.05 4.73 2.38
CA THR A 194 -29.38 5.16 1.96
C THR A 194 -29.40 5.23 0.43
N TYR A 195 -30.35 4.56 -0.19
CA TYR A 195 -30.60 4.60 -1.62
C TYR A 195 -31.95 5.25 -1.93
N THR A 196 -32.03 6.01 -3.01
CA THR A 196 -33.32 6.45 -3.53
C THR A 196 -34.02 5.29 -4.24
N VAL A 197 -35.35 5.35 -4.33
CA VAL A 197 -36.16 4.37 -5.06
C VAL A 197 -35.65 4.20 -6.49
N ARG A 198 -35.30 5.31 -7.14
CA ARG A 198 -34.69 5.30 -8.49
C ARG A 198 -33.40 4.46 -8.54
N GLN A 199 -32.49 4.67 -7.57
CA GLN A 199 -31.24 3.92 -7.50
C GLN A 199 -31.49 2.43 -7.25
N MET A 200 -32.42 2.07 -6.38
CA MET A 200 -32.76 0.67 -6.13
C MET A 200 -33.29 -0.05 -7.37
N ILE A 201 -34.14 0.61 -8.16
CA ILE A 201 -34.62 0.05 -9.43
C ILE A 201 -33.49 -0.06 -10.46
N GLN A 202 -32.53 0.87 -10.47
CA GLN A 202 -31.35 0.77 -11.30
C GLN A 202 -30.51 -0.45 -10.91
N MET A 203 -30.29 -0.69 -9.60
CA MET A 203 -29.57 -1.85 -9.09
C MET A 203 -30.29 -3.17 -9.41
N THR A 204 -31.63 -3.18 -9.51
CA THR A 204 -32.38 -4.35 -9.98
C THR A 204 -31.95 -4.75 -11.39
N LYS A 205 -31.68 -3.78 -12.27
CA LYS A 205 -31.26 -4.04 -13.66
C LYS A 205 -29.79 -4.40 -13.76
N GLN A 206 -28.92 -3.75 -12.97
CA GLN A 206 -27.47 -3.92 -13.05
C GLN A 206 -26.98 -5.12 -12.27
N GLU A 207 -27.46 -5.31 -11.05
CA GLU A 207 -26.95 -6.31 -10.10
C GLU A 207 -27.97 -7.39 -9.75
N GLY A 208 -29.19 -7.34 -10.32
CA GLY A 208 -30.22 -8.33 -10.06
C GLY A 208 -30.84 -8.24 -8.67
N TRP A 209 -30.92 -7.05 -8.07
CA TRP A 209 -31.57 -6.86 -6.77
C TRP A 209 -33.05 -7.20 -6.84
N LYS A 210 -33.54 -7.87 -5.81
CA LYS A 210 -34.98 -8.17 -5.60
C LYS A 210 -35.53 -7.15 -4.63
N VAL A 211 -36.16 -6.10 -5.13
CA VAL A 211 -36.74 -5.04 -4.28
C VAL A 211 -38.04 -5.50 -3.65
N SER A 212 -38.38 -4.94 -2.47
CA SER A 212 -39.62 -5.23 -1.79
C SER A 212 -40.85 -4.63 -2.50
N ASP A 213 -42.06 -5.17 -2.20
CA ASP A 213 -43.31 -4.62 -2.71
C ASP A 213 -43.48 -3.15 -2.32
N LYS A 214 -43.05 -2.76 -1.12
CA LYS A 214 -43.03 -1.35 -0.67
C LYS A 214 -42.25 -0.43 -1.64
N VAL A 215 -41.05 -0.85 -2.08
CA VAL A 215 -40.25 -0.09 -3.03
C VAL A 215 -40.92 -0.05 -4.41
N MET A 216 -41.50 -1.17 -4.84
CA MET A 216 -42.24 -1.21 -6.10
C MET A 216 -43.50 -0.31 -6.10
N ASP A 217 -44.18 -0.22 -4.99
CA ASP A 217 -45.36 0.66 -4.84
C ASP A 217 -44.95 2.15 -4.83
N LEU A 218 -43.84 2.48 -4.17
CA LEU A 218 -43.25 3.84 -4.24
C LEU A 218 -42.83 4.19 -5.68
N PHE A 219 -42.26 3.23 -6.41
CA PHE A 219 -41.86 3.44 -7.81
C PHE A 219 -43.09 3.65 -8.71
N LYS A 220 -44.18 2.87 -8.53
CA LYS A 220 -45.45 3.04 -9.27
C LYS A 220 -46.13 4.36 -8.93
N ALA A 221 -45.96 4.85 -7.70
CA ALA A 221 -46.45 6.16 -7.25
C ALA A 221 -45.57 7.34 -7.69
N GLU A 222 -44.56 7.10 -8.55
CA GLU A 222 -43.61 8.11 -9.06
C GLU A 222 -42.79 8.84 -7.96
N LYS A 223 -42.66 8.23 -6.79
CA LYS A 223 -41.87 8.75 -5.67
C LYS A 223 -40.43 8.32 -5.76
N PHE A 224 -39.72 8.82 -6.78
CA PHE A 224 -38.36 8.38 -7.13
C PHE A 224 -37.29 8.84 -6.13
N ASP A 225 -37.51 9.95 -5.45
CA ASP A 225 -36.56 10.57 -4.50
C ASP A 225 -36.74 10.08 -3.06
N GLU A 226 -37.78 9.29 -2.79
CA GLU A 226 -37.95 8.64 -1.48
C GLU A 226 -36.74 7.73 -1.21
N THR A 227 -36.30 7.73 0.04
CA THR A 227 -35.08 7.04 0.43
C THR A 227 -35.38 5.79 1.24
N VAL A 228 -34.64 4.72 0.96
CA VAL A 228 -34.70 3.44 1.67
C VAL A 228 -33.33 3.13 2.26
N VAL A 229 -33.32 2.74 3.53
CA VAL A 229 -32.10 2.36 4.24
C VAL A 229 -31.78 0.90 3.95
N VAL A 230 -30.59 0.66 3.42
CA VAL A 230 -30.08 -0.67 3.07
C VAL A 230 -28.83 -0.97 3.89
N ILE A 231 -28.72 -2.19 4.38
CA ILE A 231 -27.53 -2.71 5.04
C ILE A 231 -26.86 -3.70 4.10
N HIS A 232 -25.58 -3.49 3.89
CA HIS A 232 -24.66 -4.44 3.26
C HIS A 232 -23.87 -5.15 4.35
N ALA A 233 -24.08 -6.45 4.52
CA ALA A 233 -23.37 -7.29 5.48
C ALA A 233 -22.35 -8.16 4.75
N VAL A 234 -21.07 -8.09 5.16
CA VAL A 234 -20.02 -9.00 4.70
C VAL A 234 -19.40 -9.67 5.92
N TYR A 235 -19.40 -10.99 5.94
CA TYR A 235 -18.94 -11.80 7.05
C TYR A 235 -18.44 -13.18 6.58
N PRO A 236 -17.59 -13.89 7.36
CA PRO A 236 -17.14 -15.25 7.02
C PRO A 236 -18.33 -16.23 6.99
N ARG A 237 -18.41 -17.04 5.95
CA ARG A 237 -19.46 -18.04 5.80
C ARG A 237 -19.08 -19.34 6.49
N SER A 238 -19.80 -19.74 7.53
CA SER A 238 -19.56 -20.96 8.30
C SER A 238 -20.10 -22.23 7.63
N ASP A 239 -21.15 -22.10 6.82
CA ASP A 239 -21.90 -23.17 6.17
C ASP A 239 -21.50 -23.41 4.71
N ARG A 240 -20.26 -23.06 4.36
CA ARG A 240 -19.71 -23.14 3.01
C ARG A 240 -19.60 -24.60 2.53
N ASP A 241 -20.21 -24.90 1.39
CA ASP A 241 -19.94 -26.12 0.64
C ASP A 241 -18.80 -25.90 -0.37
N VAL A 242 -17.59 -26.41 -0.03
CA VAL A 242 -16.37 -26.22 -0.83
C VAL A 242 -16.49 -26.81 -2.24
N LYS A 243 -17.39 -27.79 -2.45
CA LYS A 243 -17.61 -28.44 -3.75
C LYS A 243 -18.40 -27.57 -4.73
N LYS A 244 -19.19 -26.65 -4.22
CA LYS A 244 -20.02 -25.75 -5.06
C LYS A 244 -19.25 -24.46 -5.36
N LYS A 245 -19.07 -24.15 -6.63
CA LYS A 245 -18.33 -22.96 -7.11
C LYS A 245 -19.26 -21.77 -7.48
N ASN A 246 -20.44 -21.70 -6.88
CA ASN A 246 -21.35 -20.56 -7.11
C ASN A 246 -21.02 -19.39 -6.16
N THR A 247 -21.50 -18.19 -6.49
CA THR A 247 -21.26 -16.97 -5.71
C THR A 247 -21.78 -17.04 -4.29
N GLU A 248 -22.83 -17.84 -4.05
CA GLU A 248 -23.42 -18.06 -2.73
C GLU A 248 -22.59 -18.97 -1.82
N ASN A 249 -21.56 -19.67 -2.33
CA ASN A 249 -20.66 -20.53 -1.56
C ASN A 249 -19.22 -20.00 -1.46
N MET A 250 -19.03 -18.70 -1.70
CA MET A 250 -17.74 -18.04 -1.49
C MET A 250 -17.40 -17.95 0.01
N PRO A 251 -16.10 -17.85 0.37
CA PRO A 251 -15.64 -17.77 1.76
C PRO A 251 -16.28 -16.66 2.58
N PHE A 252 -16.52 -15.51 1.97
CA PHE A 252 -17.18 -14.38 2.61
C PHE A 252 -18.57 -14.20 2.01
N ALA A 253 -19.61 -14.23 2.84
CA ALA A 253 -20.96 -13.91 2.44
C ALA A 253 -21.11 -12.41 2.18
N SER A 254 -21.95 -12.04 1.24
CA SER A 254 -22.32 -10.66 0.93
C SER A 254 -23.82 -10.56 0.80
N CYS A 255 -24.48 -9.97 1.79
CA CYS A 255 -25.93 -9.85 1.87
C CYS A 255 -26.34 -8.39 1.88
N TYR A 256 -27.20 -8.00 0.94
CA TYR A 256 -27.88 -6.70 0.93
C TYR A 256 -29.32 -6.89 1.37
N PHE A 257 -29.76 -6.14 2.36
CA PHE A 257 -31.13 -6.20 2.85
C PHE A 257 -31.64 -4.82 3.29
N GLU A 258 -32.95 -4.63 3.19
CA GLU A 258 -33.62 -3.41 3.68
C GLU A 258 -33.64 -3.41 5.21
N HIS A 259 -33.23 -2.33 5.83
CA HIS A 259 -33.17 -2.21 7.29
C HIS A 259 -34.58 -2.31 7.93
N ASP A 260 -35.57 -1.63 7.34
CA ASP A 260 -36.90 -1.51 7.96
C ASP A 260 -37.71 -2.80 7.80
N THR A 261 -37.81 -3.31 6.60
CA THR A 261 -38.62 -4.49 6.25
C THR A 261 -37.92 -5.82 6.53
N GLY A 262 -36.57 -5.82 6.58
CA GLY A 262 -35.79 -7.04 6.60
C GLY A 262 -35.85 -7.82 5.28
N HIS A 263 -36.23 -7.18 4.18
CA HIS A 263 -36.30 -7.83 2.87
C HIS A 263 -34.91 -8.03 2.29
N LEU A 264 -34.59 -9.27 1.87
CA LEU A 264 -33.33 -9.63 1.24
C LEU A 264 -33.31 -9.14 -0.22
N LEU A 265 -32.46 -8.15 -0.52
CA LEU A 265 -32.30 -7.61 -1.85
C LEU A 265 -31.41 -8.48 -2.74
N ARG A 266 -30.27 -8.94 -2.19
CA ARG A 266 -29.30 -9.77 -2.89
C ARG A 266 -28.46 -10.56 -1.90
N GLU A 267 -28.22 -11.83 -2.21
CA GLU A 267 -27.19 -12.65 -1.58
C GLU A 267 -26.12 -13.03 -2.61
N SER A 268 -24.87 -12.86 -2.23
CA SER A 268 -23.70 -13.22 -3.04
C SER A 268 -22.51 -13.52 -2.12
N GLY A 269 -21.30 -13.52 -2.64
CA GLY A 269 -20.12 -13.71 -1.82
C GLY A 269 -18.85 -13.19 -2.49
N PHE A 270 -17.81 -13.12 -1.69
CA PHE A 270 -16.47 -12.73 -2.12
C PHE A 270 -15.46 -13.85 -1.82
N PRO A 271 -14.52 -14.12 -2.74
CA PRO A 271 -13.43 -15.07 -2.48
C PRO A 271 -12.46 -14.57 -1.41
N GLU A 272 -12.12 -13.28 -1.45
CA GLU A 272 -11.32 -12.57 -0.44
C GLU A 272 -12.18 -11.48 0.20
N PHE A 273 -11.83 -11.10 1.45
CA PHE A 273 -12.55 -10.04 2.16
C PHE A 273 -12.41 -8.69 1.43
N PRO A 274 -13.52 -8.04 1.05
CA PRO A 274 -13.49 -6.85 0.20
C PRO A 274 -13.26 -5.54 0.96
N TYR A 275 -13.42 -5.54 2.30
CA TYR A 275 -13.22 -4.38 3.14
C TYR A 275 -11.86 -4.42 3.80
N LEU A 276 -11.08 -3.38 3.60
CA LEU A 276 -9.80 -3.17 4.24
C LEU A 276 -10.01 -2.21 5.41
N VAL A 277 -9.79 -2.69 6.62
CA VAL A 277 -10.02 -1.90 7.84
C VAL A 277 -8.70 -1.62 8.50
N ALA A 278 -8.16 -0.44 8.24
CA ALA A 278 -6.92 0.03 8.83
C ALA A 278 -7.18 0.66 10.20
N ARG A 279 -6.33 0.32 11.18
CA ARG A 279 -6.36 0.90 12.53
C ARG A 279 -4.99 1.50 12.85
N TRP A 280 -4.99 2.73 13.38
CA TRP A 280 -3.75 3.43 13.73
C TRP A 280 -3.03 2.75 14.90
N SER A 281 -3.72 2.63 16.01
CA SER A 281 -3.25 1.94 17.21
C SER A 281 -4.42 1.22 17.86
N LYS A 282 -4.24 -0.03 18.23
CA LYS A 282 -5.28 -0.85 18.84
C LYS A 282 -4.89 -1.13 20.30
N TYR A 283 -5.81 -0.92 21.21
CA TYR A 283 -5.71 -1.37 22.58
C TYR A 283 -6.34 -2.77 22.74
N ALA A 284 -5.80 -3.56 23.65
CA ALA A 284 -6.33 -4.90 23.90
C ALA A 284 -7.79 -4.84 24.36
N GLY A 285 -8.68 -5.58 23.71
CA GLY A 285 -10.11 -5.61 23.98
C GLY A 285 -10.94 -4.55 23.24
N GLU A 286 -10.31 -3.62 22.51
CA GLU A 286 -11.03 -2.67 21.64
C GLU A 286 -11.00 -3.16 20.19
N LYS A 287 -12.13 -3.03 19.47
CA LYS A 287 -12.24 -3.37 18.04
C LYS A 287 -11.76 -2.23 17.16
N TYR A 288 -11.97 -1.00 17.60
CA TYR A 288 -11.63 0.21 16.87
C TYR A 288 -10.27 0.74 17.29
N GLY A 289 -9.57 1.37 16.34
CA GLY A 289 -8.27 1.98 16.58
C GLY A 289 -8.38 3.39 17.17
N ARG A 290 -7.31 3.82 17.86
CA ARG A 290 -7.14 5.17 18.37
C ARG A 290 -6.07 5.89 17.55
N GLY A 291 -6.37 7.11 17.10
CA GLY A 291 -5.51 7.89 16.22
C GLY A 291 -4.97 9.18 16.83
N PRO A 292 -4.11 9.88 16.06
CA PRO A 292 -3.56 11.18 16.46
C PRO A 292 -4.65 12.21 16.79
N GLY A 293 -5.77 12.20 16.05
CA GLY A 293 -6.90 13.08 16.30
C GLY A 293 -7.48 12.93 17.71
N MET A 294 -7.53 11.70 18.25
CA MET A 294 -7.97 11.47 19.64
C MET A 294 -6.96 12.01 20.65
N THR A 295 -5.67 11.81 20.39
CA THR A 295 -4.60 12.28 21.26
C THR A 295 -4.53 13.80 21.30
N ALA A 296 -4.70 14.45 20.16
CA ALA A 296 -4.63 15.89 20.02
C ALA A 296 -5.94 16.61 20.42
N LEU A 297 -7.08 15.90 20.56
CA LEU A 297 -8.39 16.49 20.80
C LEU A 297 -8.44 17.48 21.97
N PRO A 298 -7.85 17.19 23.17
CA PRO A 298 -7.85 18.14 24.29
C PRO A 298 -7.16 19.46 23.94
N ASP A 299 -5.99 19.39 23.29
CA ASP A 299 -5.22 20.57 22.89
C ASP A 299 -5.95 21.35 21.77
N ILE A 300 -6.55 20.65 20.81
CA ILE A 300 -7.35 21.29 19.75
C ILE A 300 -8.54 22.05 20.35
N ARG A 301 -9.29 21.44 21.29
CA ARG A 301 -10.42 22.09 21.94
C ARG A 301 -9.99 23.31 22.76
N MET A 302 -8.88 23.18 23.48
CA MET A 302 -8.30 24.31 24.22
C MET A 302 -7.95 25.44 23.24
N LEU A 303 -7.30 25.14 22.12
CA LEU A 303 -6.93 26.12 21.10
C LEU A 303 -8.16 26.81 20.50
N GLN A 304 -9.25 26.08 20.20
CA GLN A 304 -10.50 26.65 19.70
C GLN A 304 -11.08 27.66 20.72
N ALA A 305 -11.13 27.30 22.01
CA ALA A 305 -11.64 28.16 23.07
C ALA A 305 -10.76 29.42 23.25
N MET A 306 -9.44 29.25 23.19
CA MET A 306 -8.48 30.37 23.27
C MET A 306 -8.61 31.30 22.07
N SER A 307 -8.70 30.74 20.85
CA SER A 307 -8.86 31.53 19.62
C SER A 307 -10.14 32.34 19.62
N LEU A 308 -11.25 31.75 20.04
CA LEU A 308 -12.52 32.46 20.20
C LEU A 308 -12.41 33.59 21.23
N THR A 309 -11.78 33.32 22.38
CA THR A 309 -11.58 34.32 23.42
C THR A 309 -10.67 35.46 22.95
N TYR A 310 -9.60 35.12 22.24
CA TYR A 310 -8.67 36.08 21.65
C TYR A 310 -9.40 37.01 20.67
N ILE A 311 -10.17 36.45 19.74
CA ILE A 311 -10.98 37.24 18.77
C ILE A 311 -11.95 38.17 19.50
N LYS A 312 -12.70 37.66 20.49
CA LYS A 312 -13.63 38.48 21.30
C LYS A 312 -12.91 39.58 22.06
N THR A 313 -11.71 39.30 22.59
CA THR A 313 -10.92 40.31 23.32
C THR A 313 -10.41 41.41 22.37
N VAL A 314 -9.90 41.02 21.18
CA VAL A 314 -9.49 41.99 20.16
C VAL A 314 -10.68 42.85 19.70
N GLN A 315 -11.84 42.25 19.47
CA GLN A 315 -13.07 42.98 19.11
C GLN A 315 -13.48 43.97 20.20
N LYS A 316 -13.46 43.54 21.50
CA LYS A 316 -13.76 44.44 22.63
C LYS A 316 -12.73 45.55 22.79
N ASN A 317 -11.47 45.33 22.41
CA ASN A 317 -10.46 46.39 22.43
C ASN A 317 -10.64 47.36 21.28
N ALA A 318 -11.07 46.89 20.10
CA ALA A 318 -11.34 47.76 18.94
C ALA A 318 -12.63 48.57 19.13
N ASP A 319 -13.66 47.98 19.76
CA ASP A 319 -14.93 48.62 20.04
C ASP A 319 -15.33 48.33 21.51
N PRO A 320 -14.77 49.10 22.47
CA PRO A 320 -14.96 48.86 23.88
C PRO A 320 -16.41 49.15 24.28
N PRO A 321 -17.01 48.31 25.14
CA PRO A 321 -18.35 48.57 25.66
C PRO A 321 -18.37 49.86 26.48
N ILE A 322 -19.42 50.63 26.30
CA ILE A 322 -19.60 51.92 26.90
C ILE A 322 -20.73 51.86 27.92
N ALA A 323 -20.49 52.31 29.14
CA ALA A 323 -21.53 52.53 30.11
C ALA A 323 -22.02 53.98 29.97
N LEU A 324 -23.32 54.16 29.96
CA LEU A 324 -23.97 55.45 29.80
C LEU A 324 -24.86 55.72 30.98
N SER A 325 -24.81 56.97 31.50
CA SER A 325 -25.77 57.44 32.50
C SER A 325 -27.12 57.74 31.83
N SER A 326 -28.20 57.25 32.39
CA SER A 326 -29.57 57.47 31.86
C SER A 326 -29.98 58.93 31.87
N ASP A 327 -29.42 59.72 32.77
CA ASP A 327 -29.86 61.11 33.04
C ASP A 327 -29.21 62.16 32.12
N GLY A 328 -28.11 61.79 31.44
CA GLY A 328 -27.32 62.71 30.62
C GLY A 328 -27.50 62.58 29.11
N LEU A 329 -28.15 61.55 28.60
CA LEU A 329 -28.20 61.21 27.19
C LEU A 329 -29.35 61.92 26.49
N VAL A 330 -29.05 62.65 25.39
CA VAL A 330 -30.06 63.28 24.53
C VAL A 330 -30.07 62.60 23.17
N GLY A 331 -30.88 61.54 23.02
CA GLY A 331 -31.03 60.79 21.77
C GLY A 331 -30.22 59.49 21.72
N ALA A 332 -30.09 58.92 20.53
CA ALA A 332 -29.39 57.64 20.31
C ALA A 332 -27.86 57.81 20.33
N VAL A 333 -27.17 56.88 20.97
CA VAL A 333 -25.70 56.82 20.93
C VAL A 333 -25.23 56.39 19.55
N ARG A 334 -24.30 57.12 18.97
CA ARG A 334 -23.69 56.81 17.66
C ARG A 334 -22.25 56.41 17.84
N THR A 335 -21.98 55.10 17.76
CA THR A 335 -20.64 54.48 17.90
C THR A 335 -19.90 54.32 16.56
N ILE A 336 -20.43 54.88 15.48
CA ILE A 336 -19.79 54.89 14.16
C ILE A 336 -18.69 55.95 14.05
N PRO A 337 -17.65 55.79 13.24
CA PRO A 337 -16.62 56.81 13.01
C PRO A 337 -17.25 58.13 12.58
N GLY A 338 -16.91 59.23 13.28
CA GLY A 338 -17.47 60.57 13.04
C GLY A 338 -18.89 60.76 13.55
N GLY A 339 -19.46 59.78 14.29
CA GLY A 339 -20.78 59.91 14.90
C GLY A 339 -20.79 60.92 16.04
N VAL A 340 -21.81 61.82 16.05
CA VAL A 340 -22.01 62.83 17.12
C VAL A 340 -23.09 62.33 18.05
N THR A 341 -22.76 62.24 19.35
CA THR A 341 -23.71 61.91 20.42
C THR A 341 -23.88 63.13 21.32
N TYR A 342 -25.12 63.55 21.58
CA TYR A 342 -25.43 64.76 22.39
C TYR A 342 -25.64 64.36 23.84
N PHE A 343 -24.95 65.10 24.76
CA PHE A 343 -25.06 64.94 26.20
C PHE A 343 -25.61 66.25 26.84
N ARG A 344 -26.42 66.10 27.87
CA ARG A 344 -26.82 67.16 28.73
C ARG A 344 -25.93 67.15 29.99
N GLY A 345 -25.02 68.11 30.12
CA GLY A 345 -24.03 68.11 31.21
C GLY A 345 -22.63 67.76 30.75
N ASN A 346 -21.77 67.34 31.67
CA ASN A 346 -20.40 67.01 31.37
C ASN A 346 -20.29 65.55 30.81
N PRO A 347 -19.83 65.36 29.57
CA PRO A 347 -19.72 64.03 28.97
C PRO A 347 -18.85 63.06 29.76
N SER A 348 -17.84 63.55 30.47
CA SER A 348 -16.94 62.72 31.28
C SER A 348 -17.59 62.09 32.53
N GLU A 349 -18.72 62.61 32.99
CA GLU A 349 -19.51 62.09 34.11
C GLU A 349 -20.62 61.13 33.67
N GLY A 350 -21.01 61.23 32.38
CA GLY A 350 -22.14 60.48 31.79
C GLY A 350 -21.74 59.28 30.93
N MET A 351 -20.48 59.21 30.50
CA MET A 351 -19.99 58.18 29.58
C MET A 351 -18.69 57.58 30.13
N MET A 352 -18.69 56.30 30.43
CA MET A 352 -17.53 55.57 30.87
C MET A 352 -17.25 54.41 29.92
N GLN A 353 -16.07 54.39 29.34
CA GLN A 353 -15.56 53.20 28.65
C GLN A 353 -15.04 52.20 29.66
N PHE A 354 -15.44 50.95 29.51
CA PHE A 354 -14.83 49.89 30.35
C PHE A 354 -13.35 49.75 29.99
N PRO A 355 -12.44 49.77 30.96
CA PRO A 355 -11.03 49.58 30.69
C PRO A 355 -10.80 48.17 30.15
N THR A 356 -10.32 48.06 28.92
CA THR A 356 -9.90 46.81 28.30
C THR A 356 -8.39 46.68 28.42
N SER A 357 -7.93 45.65 29.08
CA SER A 357 -6.50 45.44 29.24
C SER A 357 -5.91 44.67 28.04
N VAL A 358 -4.96 45.28 27.36
CA VAL A 358 -4.22 44.68 26.22
C VAL A 358 -3.01 43.86 26.70
N GLN A 359 -2.64 44.01 28.03
CA GLN A 359 -1.38 43.51 28.56
C GLN A 359 -1.20 41.98 28.48
N GLY A 360 -2.23 41.16 28.34
CA GLY A 360 -2.14 39.71 28.27
C GLY A 360 -2.16 39.11 26.84
N LEU A 361 -2.45 39.92 25.79
CA LEU A 361 -2.66 39.41 24.44
C LEU A 361 -1.39 38.81 23.82
N GLY A 362 -0.19 39.37 24.10
CA GLY A 362 1.09 38.85 23.65
C GLY A 362 1.39 37.45 24.20
N HIS A 363 1.26 37.30 25.52
CA HIS A 363 1.47 35.99 26.18
C HIS A 363 0.43 34.96 25.73
N MET A 364 -0.81 35.37 25.47
CA MET A 364 -1.83 34.48 24.97
C MET A 364 -1.49 34.00 23.54
N ALA A 365 -0.98 34.88 22.68
CA ALA A 365 -0.55 34.52 21.34
C ALA A 365 0.63 33.53 21.35
N GLU A 366 1.63 33.76 22.19
CA GLU A 366 2.77 32.84 22.38
C GLU A 366 2.30 31.48 22.89
N PHE A 367 1.41 31.44 23.88
CA PHE A 367 0.88 30.19 24.40
C PHE A 367 0.04 29.45 23.35
N MET A 368 -0.76 30.14 22.54
CA MET A 368 -1.47 29.54 21.41
C MET A 368 -0.50 28.88 20.42
N GLU A 369 0.64 29.52 20.13
CA GLU A 369 1.65 28.92 19.23
C GLU A 369 2.30 27.67 19.84
N GLN A 370 2.56 27.65 21.14
CA GLN A 370 3.01 26.44 21.82
C GLN A 370 1.99 25.29 21.72
N VAL A 371 0.69 25.60 21.85
CA VAL A 371 -0.38 24.60 21.69
C VAL A 371 -0.46 24.12 20.23
N ARG A 372 -0.33 25.01 19.25
CA ARG A 372 -0.26 24.63 17.83
C ARG A 372 0.88 23.67 17.56
N ASN A 373 2.06 23.93 18.12
CA ASN A 373 3.22 23.05 17.97
C ASN A 373 2.98 21.68 18.61
N ARG A 374 2.33 21.60 19.79
CA ARG A 374 1.94 20.31 20.37
C ARG A 374 0.97 19.54 19.49
N ILE A 375 -0.02 20.22 18.90
CA ILE A 375 -0.96 19.60 17.96
C ILE A 375 -0.21 19.07 16.73
N ARG A 376 0.68 19.86 16.11
CA ARG A 376 1.51 19.43 14.98
C ARG A 376 2.34 18.19 15.31
N ASN A 377 2.94 18.16 16.50
CA ASN A 377 3.73 17.01 16.98
C ASN A 377 2.86 15.75 17.14
N CYS A 378 1.62 15.87 17.65
CA CYS A 378 0.69 14.73 17.73
C CYS A 378 0.38 14.12 16.35
N PHE A 379 0.35 14.95 15.30
CA PHE A 379 0.14 14.50 13.91
C PHE A 379 1.45 14.22 13.16
N PHE A 380 2.59 14.18 13.84
CA PHE A 380 3.91 13.90 13.23
C PHE A 380 4.31 14.87 12.11
N VAL A 381 3.76 16.10 12.11
CA VAL A 381 4.00 17.07 11.03
C VAL A 381 5.48 17.38 10.90
N ASP A 382 6.20 17.58 12.00
CA ASP A 382 7.64 17.87 12.01
C ASP A 382 8.48 16.71 11.45
N VAL A 383 7.99 15.48 11.66
CA VAL A 383 8.62 14.27 11.10
C VAL A 383 8.40 14.15 9.61
N LEU A 384 7.23 14.58 9.11
CA LEU A 384 6.82 14.42 7.71
C LEU A 384 7.25 15.58 6.82
N GLN A 385 7.26 16.81 7.35
CA GLN A 385 7.75 17.96 6.60
C GLN A 385 9.28 17.91 6.51
N MET A 386 9.79 17.81 5.28
CA MET A 386 11.18 18.13 5.00
C MET A 386 11.34 19.66 5.09
N VAL A 387 11.78 20.16 6.21
CA VAL A 387 12.41 21.47 6.22
C VAL A 387 13.76 21.27 5.53
N GLY A 388 13.79 21.50 4.23
CA GLY A 388 15.02 21.51 3.46
C GLY A 388 15.80 22.76 3.83
N ASP A 389 16.75 22.65 4.76
CA ASP A 389 17.86 23.58 4.76
C ASP A 389 18.59 23.37 3.44
N ALA A 390 18.77 24.45 2.69
CA ALA A 390 19.35 24.44 1.34
C ALA A 390 20.82 23.90 1.29
N GLU A 391 21.41 23.59 2.44
CA GLU A 391 22.81 23.17 2.59
C GLU A 391 22.97 21.68 2.98
N MET A 392 21.89 20.87 2.96
CA MET A 392 21.99 19.46 3.37
C MET A 392 22.64 18.57 2.32
N THR A 393 23.56 17.72 2.76
CA THR A 393 24.16 16.69 1.92
C THR A 393 23.18 15.52 1.67
N ALA A 394 23.34 14.82 0.55
CA ALA A 394 22.53 13.65 0.21
C ALA A 394 22.56 12.57 1.31
N THR A 395 23.69 12.40 1.98
CA THR A 395 23.88 11.45 3.10
C THR A 395 23.04 11.85 4.33
N GLU A 396 22.97 13.14 4.64
CA GLU A 396 22.20 13.68 5.77
C GLU A 396 20.70 13.55 5.53
N VAL A 397 20.24 13.78 4.30
CA VAL A 397 18.85 13.53 3.89
C VAL A 397 18.49 12.05 4.05
N MET A 398 19.38 11.12 3.66
CA MET A 398 19.15 9.69 3.84
C MET A 398 19.09 9.28 5.32
N GLN A 399 19.97 9.79 6.17
CA GLN A 399 19.97 9.49 7.59
C GLN A 399 18.70 9.99 8.28
N ARG A 400 18.28 11.22 8.01
CA ARG A 400 17.03 11.78 8.56
C ARG A 400 15.79 11.02 8.07
N THR A 401 15.78 10.58 6.82
CA THR A 401 14.70 9.74 6.30
C THR A 401 14.65 8.39 7.02
N ALA A 402 15.80 7.78 7.27
CA ALA A 402 15.89 6.52 8.01
C ALA A 402 15.43 6.66 9.48
N GLU A 403 15.76 7.77 10.16
CA GLU A 403 15.29 8.06 11.51
C GLU A 403 13.77 8.25 11.57
N ARG A 404 13.19 8.97 10.58
CA ARG A 404 11.73 9.13 10.45
C ARG A 404 11.02 7.81 10.26
N MET A 405 11.55 6.96 9.38
CA MET A 405 11.01 5.61 9.16
C MET A 405 11.03 4.76 10.44
N ARG A 406 12.04 4.92 11.30
CA ARG A 406 12.08 4.22 12.60
C ARG A 406 10.99 4.67 13.55
N LEU A 407 10.70 5.96 13.60
CA LEU A 407 9.65 6.52 14.46
C LEU A 407 8.25 6.07 14.02
N LEU A 408 8.02 5.97 12.72
CA LEU A 408 6.75 5.54 12.13
C LEU A 408 6.67 4.02 11.90
N GLY A 409 7.73 3.26 12.17
CA GLY A 409 7.82 1.83 11.91
C GLY A 409 6.64 1.00 12.43
N PRO A 410 6.22 1.15 13.70
CA PRO A 410 5.08 0.39 14.23
C PRO A 410 3.76 0.69 13.52
N LEU A 411 3.56 1.96 13.10
CA LEU A 411 2.39 2.37 12.32
C LEU A 411 2.43 1.75 10.92
N VAL A 412 3.57 1.88 10.22
CA VAL A 412 3.74 1.34 8.87
C VAL A 412 3.52 -0.17 8.88
N GLY A 413 4.07 -0.91 9.84
CA GLY A 413 3.86 -2.36 9.96
C GLY A 413 2.39 -2.74 10.14
N ARG A 414 1.60 -1.92 10.84
CA ARG A 414 0.15 -2.15 10.96
C ARG A 414 -0.58 -1.80 9.67
N LEU A 415 -0.23 -0.70 9.01
CA LEU A 415 -0.77 -0.36 7.68
C LEU A 415 -0.49 -1.47 6.66
N GLU A 416 0.70 -2.05 6.70
CA GLU A 416 1.07 -3.18 5.85
C GLU A 416 0.17 -4.40 6.12
N SER A 417 -0.04 -4.75 7.37
CA SER A 417 -0.81 -5.95 7.74
C SER A 417 -2.32 -5.81 7.59
N GLU A 418 -2.88 -4.61 7.81
CA GLU A 418 -4.34 -4.39 7.82
C GLU A 418 -4.88 -3.72 6.54
N LEU A 419 -4.03 -3.01 5.78
CA LEU A 419 -4.44 -2.26 4.58
C LEU A 419 -3.72 -2.73 3.33
N LEU A 420 -2.38 -2.57 3.26
CA LEU A 420 -1.63 -2.72 2.01
C LEU A 420 -1.48 -4.17 1.58
N GLY A 421 -1.13 -5.08 2.48
CA GLY A 421 -1.03 -6.51 2.19
C GLY A 421 -2.36 -7.08 1.70
N PRO A 422 -3.45 -7.01 2.49
CA PRO A 422 -4.76 -7.48 2.06
C PRO A 422 -5.28 -6.80 0.78
N MET A 423 -4.87 -5.54 0.52
CA MET A 423 -5.18 -4.83 -0.71
C MET A 423 -4.52 -5.50 -1.92
N VAL A 424 -3.22 -5.77 -1.83
CA VAL A 424 -2.45 -6.42 -2.91
C VAL A 424 -3.01 -7.82 -3.19
N ASP A 425 -3.27 -8.61 -2.14
CA ASP A 425 -3.88 -9.94 -2.27
C ASP A 425 -5.24 -9.87 -2.99
N ARG A 426 -6.06 -8.91 -2.60
CA ARG A 426 -7.39 -8.70 -3.21
C ARG A 426 -7.28 -8.29 -4.67
N ILE A 427 -6.38 -7.34 -5.01
CA ILE A 427 -6.14 -6.90 -6.38
C ILE A 427 -5.67 -8.08 -7.23
N PHE A 428 -4.67 -8.83 -6.75
CA PHE A 428 -4.15 -10.02 -7.41
C PHE A 428 -5.27 -11.03 -7.69
N GLY A 429 -6.09 -11.36 -6.68
CA GLY A 429 -7.21 -12.29 -6.81
C GLY A 429 -8.25 -11.83 -7.83
N ILE A 430 -8.60 -10.54 -7.88
CA ILE A 430 -9.51 -9.98 -8.88
C ILE A 430 -8.91 -10.12 -10.28
N LEU A 431 -7.69 -9.65 -10.50
CA LEU A 431 -7.05 -9.65 -11.83
C LEU A 431 -6.79 -11.07 -12.35
N MET A 432 -6.47 -12.01 -11.46
CA MET A 432 -6.29 -13.43 -11.80
C MET A 432 -7.60 -14.05 -12.30
N ARG A 433 -8.72 -13.82 -11.62
CA ARG A 433 -10.06 -14.30 -12.04
C ARG A 433 -10.50 -13.68 -13.36
N MET A 434 -10.12 -12.45 -13.62
CA MET A 434 -10.39 -11.75 -14.89
C MET A 434 -9.47 -12.19 -16.02
N LYS A 435 -8.49 -13.05 -15.75
CA LYS A 435 -7.48 -13.50 -16.74
C LYS A 435 -6.71 -12.32 -17.36
N LEU A 436 -6.46 -11.28 -16.58
CA LEU A 436 -5.68 -10.11 -17.00
C LEU A 436 -4.20 -10.23 -16.64
N LEU A 437 -3.84 -11.19 -15.79
CA LEU A 437 -2.46 -11.50 -15.44
C LEU A 437 -1.85 -12.49 -16.43
N PRO A 438 -0.53 -12.43 -16.66
CA PRO A 438 0.17 -13.42 -17.48
C PRO A 438 0.01 -14.83 -16.91
N GLU A 439 0.01 -15.82 -17.79
CA GLU A 439 -0.07 -17.22 -17.37
C GLU A 439 1.14 -17.60 -16.50
N PRO A 440 0.91 -18.30 -15.37
CA PRO A 440 1.99 -18.71 -14.50
C PRO A 440 2.94 -19.70 -15.20
N PRO A 441 4.26 -19.63 -14.94
CA PRO A 441 5.25 -20.54 -15.48
C PRO A 441 4.98 -21.98 -15.05
N LYS A 442 5.50 -22.95 -15.83
CA LYS A 442 5.21 -24.38 -15.67
C LYS A 442 5.54 -24.92 -14.29
N GLU A 443 6.53 -24.33 -13.63
CA GLU A 443 7.06 -24.71 -12.33
C GLU A 443 6.03 -24.53 -11.21
N ILE A 444 5.10 -23.59 -11.39
CA ILE A 444 4.04 -23.28 -10.40
C ILE A 444 2.63 -23.56 -10.92
N GLN A 445 2.49 -24.06 -12.16
CA GLN A 445 1.17 -24.43 -12.69
C GLN A 445 0.57 -25.61 -11.90
N GLY A 446 -0.68 -25.45 -11.48
CA GLY A 446 -1.41 -26.48 -10.74
C GLY A 446 -1.10 -26.53 -9.25
N GLN A 447 -0.22 -25.67 -8.73
CA GLN A 447 0.02 -25.52 -7.30
C GLN A 447 -0.84 -24.35 -6.75
N GLU A 448 -1.29 -24.47 -5.52
CA GLU A 448 -1.83 -23.34 -4.79
C GLU A 448 -0.67 -22.45 -4.35
N PHE A 449 -0.64 -21.22 -4.82
CA PHE A 449 0.34 -20.22 -4.40
C PHE A 449 -0.37 -18.99 -3.86
N THR A 450 0.23 -18.39 -2.86
CA THR A 450 -0.20 -17.13 -2.27
C THR A 450 0.88 -16.09 -2.54
N VAL A 451 0.48 -14.91 -2.88
CA VAL A 451 1.37 -13.78 -3.12
C VAL A 451 1.49 -13.01 -1.81
N GLU A 452 2.70 -12.68 -1.41
CA GLU A 452 2.98 -11.87 -0.24
C GLU A 452 3.39 -10.45 -0.67
N TYR A 453 2.85 -9.46 0.02
CA TYR A 453 3.27 -8.07 -0.13
C TYR A 453 4.63 -7.86 0.55
N VAL A 454 5.56 -7.29 -0.18
CA VAL A 454 6.88 -6.89 0.36
C VAL A 454 6.94 -5.37 0.43
N SER A 455 7.08 -4.87 1.64
CA SER A 455 7.09 -3.44 1.92
C SER A 455 8.35 -2.74 1.39
N PRO A 456 8.24 -1.51 0.86
CA PRO A 456 9.40 -0.68 0.55
C PRO A 456 10.30 -0.42 1.76
N VAL A 457 9.74 -0.42 2.97
CA VAL A 457 10.51 -0.29 4.21
C VAL A 457 11.40 -1.51 4.43
N ALA A 458 10.89 -2.72 4.19
CA ALA A 458 11.69 -3.93 4.24
C ALA A 458 12.80 -3.91 3.18
N THR A 459 12.51 -3.38 1.99
CA THR A 459 13.50 -3.19 0.93
C THR A 459 14.56 -2.15 1.32
N ALA A 460 14.17 -1.04 1.93
CA ALA A 460 15.12 -0.02 2.42
C ALA A 460 16.03 -0.55 3.55
N GLN A 461 15.52 -1.43 4.43
CA GLN A 461 16.36 -2.11 5.42
C GLN A 461 17.40 -3.02 4.77
N LYS A 462 17.04 -3.72 3.70
CA LYS A 462 17.97 -4.53 2.92
C LYS A 462 19.03 -3.67 2.22
N GLN A 463 18.70 -2.43 1.80
CA GLN A 463 19.70 -1.49 1.22
C GLN A 463 20.82 -1.13 2.21
N GLN A 464 20.55 -1.12 3.52
CA GLN A 464 21.61 -0.94 4.51
C GLN A 464 22.66 -2.06 4.46
N ALA A 465 22.27 -3.27 4.08
CA ALA A 465 23.20 -4.39 3.90
C ALA A 465 24.16 -4.14 2.73
N ILE A 466 23.67 -3.55 1.62
CA ILE A 466 24.56 -3.15 0.50
C ILE A 466 25.56 -2.08 0.94
N ASN A 467 25.11 -1.08 1.70
CA ASN A 467 26.01 -0.05 2.22
C ASN A 467 27.12 -0.67 3.09
N GLY A 468 26.79 -1.69 3.89
CA GLY A 468 27.77 -2.47 4.64
C GLY A 468 28.78 -3.20 3.74
N ILE A 469 28.32 -3.81 2.66
CA ILE A 469 29.19 -4.47 1.67
C ILE A 469 30.05 -3.43 0.92
N MET A 470 29.49 -2.31 0.51
CA MET A 470 30.23 -1.23 -0.14
C MET A 470 31.31 -0.64 0.78
N GLN A 471 31.01 -0.46 2.08
CA GLN A 471 31.99 -0.04 3.08
C GLN A 471 33.09 -1.09 3.25
N ALA A 472 32.76 -2.37 3.30
CA ALA A 472 33.74 -3.45 3.35
C ALA A 472 34.62 -3.46 2.10
N MET A 473 34.06 -3.26 0.91
CA MET A 473 34.81 -3.13 -0.34
C MET A 473 35.71 -1.89 -0.36
N GLN A 474 35.26 -0.76 0.18
CA GLN A 474 36.11 0.44 0.34
C GLN A 474 37.30 0.17 1.26
N VAL A 475 37.10 -0.52 2.37
CA VAL A 475 38.20 -0.92 3.28
C VAL A 475 39.18 -1.86 2.56
N ILE A 476 38.69 -2.83 1.81
CA ILE A 476 39.52 -3.76 1.05
C ILE A 476 40.32 -3.01 -0.05
N SER A 477 39.69 -2.05 -0.73
CA SER A 477 40.34 -1.24 -1.78
C SER A 477 41.47 -0.35 -1.24
N ALA A 478 41.43 0.01 0.04
CA ALA A 478 42.50 0.78 0.70
C ALA A 478 43.82 -0.01 0.81
N PHE A 479 43.82 -1.33 0.69
CA PHE A 479 45.01 -2.18 0.66
C PHE A 479 45.66 -2.30 -0.71
N GLY A 480 45.13 -1.60 -1.72
CA GLY A 480 45.64 -1.59 -3.09
C GLY A 480 44.82 -2.48 -4.05
N PRO A 481 44.79 -2.13 -5.35
CA PRO A 481 43.89 -2.76 -6.32
C PRO A 481 44.18 -4.27 -6.53
N GLU A 482 45.43 -4.70 -6.50
CA GLU A 482 45.83 -6.09 -6.69
C GLU A 482 45.38 -6.97 -5.52
N VAL A 483 45.52 -6.48 -4.29
CA VAL A 483 45.10 -7.20 -3.07
C VAL A 483 43.57 -7.24 -2.99
N ALA A 484 42.91 -6.15 -3.39
CA ALA A 484 41.45 -6.08 -3.41
C ALA A 484 40.84 -7.11 -4.36
N VAL A 485 41.35 -7.26 -5.56
CA VAL A 485 40.90 -8.26 -6.55
C VAL A 485 41.16 -9.68 -6.04
N GLN A 486 42.29 -9.93 -5.39
CA GLN A 486 42.61 -11.25 -4.85
C GLN A 486 41.70 -11.65 -3.66
N ILE A 487 41.40 -10.73 -2.75
CA ILE A 487 40.52 -10.98 -1.60
C ILE A 487 39.09 -11.09 -2.08
N ALA A 488 38.60 -10.21 -2.96
CA ALA A 488 37.26 -10.24 -3.49
C ALA A 488 36.99 -11.51 -4.31
N GLY A 489 37.92 -11.87 -5.22
CA GLY A 489 37.75 -13.06 -6.06
C GLY A 489 37.85 -14.39 -5.31
N LYS A 490 38.46 -14.41 -4.10
CA LYS A 490 38.54 -15.63 -3.28
C LYS A 490 37.36 -15.81 -2.32
N ASN A 491 36.76 -14.70 -1.86
CA ASN A 491 35.78 -14.71 -0.77
C ASN A 491 34.38 -14.28 -1.21
N LEU A 492 34.22 -13.62 -2.37
CA LEU A 492 32.95 -13.09 -2.85
C LEU A 492 32.62 -13.65 -4.23
N ASP A 493 31.43 -14.16 -4.38
CA ASP A 493 30.83 -14.46 -5.67
C ASP A 493 30.26 -13.16 -6.24
N VAL A 494 31.03 -12.52 -7.13
CA VAL A 494 30.72 -11.18 -7.68
C VAL A 494 29.43 -11.24 -8.50
N ASP A 495 29.18 -12.32 -9.22
CA ASP A 495 27.97 -12.47 -10.04
C ASP A 495 26.72 -12.61 -9.18
N LYS A 496 26.79 -13.40 -8.11
CA LYS A 496 25.68 -13.47 -7.14
C LYS A 496 25.47 -12.15 -6.41
N LEU A 497 26.55 -11.45 -6.04
CA LEU A 497 26.46 -10.15 -5.40
C LEU A 497 25.82 -9.13 -6.34
N PHE A 498 26.20 -9.13 -7.62
CA PHE A 498 25.61 -8.24 -8.63
C PHE A 498 24.12 -8.54 -8.82
N ARG A 499 23.72 -9.80 -9.02
CA ARG A 499 22.32 -10.21 -9.16
C ARG A 499 21.51 -9.85 -7.91
N TRP A 500 22.06 -10.17 -6.73
CA TRP A 500 21.42 -9.81 -5.47
C TRP A 500 21.24 -8.28 -5.30
N SER A 501 22.23 -7.48 -5.69
CA SER A 501 22.11 -6.02 -5.68
C SER A 501 21.11 -5.52 -6.71
N TRP A 502 21.05 -6.17 -7.89
CA TRP A 502 20.10 -5.84 -8.94
C TRP A 502 18.65 -6.03 -8.49
N ASP A 503 18.36 -7.16 -7.86
CA ASP A 503 17.03 -7.48 -7.30
C ASP A 503 16.66 -6.53 -6.15
N LEU A 504 17.65 -6.15 -5.37
CA LEU A 504 17.42 -5.26 -4.23
C LEU A 504 17.03 -3.84 -4.64
N PHE A 505 17.56 -3.35 -5.75
CA PHE A 505 17.17 -2.06 -6.35
C PHE A 505 15.87 -2.14 -7.16
N ASN A 506 15.23 -3.31 -7.19
CA ASN A 506 13.99 -3.56 -7.94
C ASN A 506 14.14 -3.23 -9.43
N ASN A 507 15.31 -3.49 -10.00
CA ASN A 507 15.58 -3.29 -11.42
C ASN A 507 14.93 -4.40 -12.24
N HIS A 508 14.59 -4.10 -13.50
CA HIS A 508 13.96 -5.08 -14.39
C HIS A 508 14.84 -6.32 -14.59
N PRO A 509 14.37 -7.52 -14.21
CA PRO A 509 15.15 -8.76 -14.36
C PRO A 509 15.40 -9.15 -15.83
N GLU A 510 14.61 -8.60 -16.77
CA GLU A 510 14.79 -8.81 -18.22
C GLU A 510 16.12 -8.24 -18.77
N LEU A 511 16.71 -7.27 -18.06
CA LEU A 511 18.00 -6.69 -18.43
C LEU A 511 19.18 -7.57 -18.03
N LEU A 512 18.95 -8.57 -17.16
CA LEU A 512 19.97 -9.55 -16.79
C LEU A 512 20.04 -10.66 -17.86
N ARG A 513 21.26 -11.01 -18.25
CA ARG A 513 21.48 -12.18 -19.11
C ARG A 513 21.18 -13.46 -18.34
N ASP A 514 20.57 -14.43 -19.02
CA ASP A 514 20.31 -15.75 -18.46
C ASP A 514 21.63 -16.46 -18.11
N GLU A 515 21.66 -17.21 -17.00
CA GLU A 515 22.85 -17.96 -16.55
C GLU A 515 23.36 -18.94 -17.60
N GLU A 516 22.43 -19.55 -18.34
CA GLU A 516 22.79 -20.45 -19.45
C GLU A 516 23.48 -19.71 -20.60
N ALA A 517 23.07 -18.45 -20.88
CA ALA A 517 23.74 -17.63 -21.90
C ALA A 517 25.13 -17.19 -21.46
N MET A 518 25.31 -16.86 -20.18
CA MET A 518 26.61 -16.50 -19.62
C MET A 518 27.56 -17.71 -19.56
N ALA A 519 27.05 -18.88 -19.15
CA ALA A 519 27.86 -20.12 -19.15
C ALA A 519 28.32 -20.52 -20.56
N ARG A 520 27.51 -20.27 -21.58
CA ARG A 520 27.90 -20.48 -23.00
C ARG A 520 28.96 -19.49 -23.45
N ASP A 521 28.83 -18.20 -23.09
CA ASP A 521 29.82 -17.16 -23.41
C ASP A 521 31.15 -17.42 -22.71
N ASP A 522 31.13 -17.85 -21.43
CA ASP A 522 32.32 -18.21 -20.68
C ASP A 522 33.05 -19.43 -21.27
N GLN A 523 32.32 -20.43 -21.71
CA GLN A 523 32.89 -21.59 -22.42
C GLN A 523 33.51 -21.17 -23.76
N MET A 524 32.86 -20.26 -24.50
CA MET A 524 33.41 -19.72 -25.74
C MET A 524 34.64 -18.85 -25.49
N GLN A 525 34.66 -18.02 -24.43
CA GLN A 525 35.82 -17.23 -24.09
C GLN A 525 37.03 -18.08 -23.64
N LYS A 526 36.79 -19.10 -22.82
CA LYS A 526 37.81 -20.08 -22.44
C LYS A 526 38.35 -20.85 -23.65
N ALA A 527 37.50 -21.22 -24.58
CA ALA A 527 37.91 -21.84 -25.84
C ALA A 527 38.69 -20.87 -26.74
N LYS A 528 38.33 -19.58 -26.79
CA LYS A 528 39.09 -18.55 -27.51
C LYS A 528 40.43 -18.26 -26.87
N GLN A 529 40.51 -18.12 -25.54
CA GLN A 529 41.78 -17.91 -24.82
C GLN A 529 42.71 -19.09 -24.95
N ALA A 530 42.21 -20.33 -24.94
CA ALA A 530 43.03 -21.52 -25.21
C ALA A 530 43.57 -21.57 -26.63
N LEU A 531 42.85 -21.00 -27.60
CA LEU A 531 43.31 -20.85 -29.00
C LEU A 531 44.32 -19.72 -29.19
N GLU A 532 44.15 -18.58 -28.50
CA GLU A 532 45.06 -17.40 -28.62
C GLU A 532 46.38 -17.58 -27.85
N MET A 533 46.42 -18.35 -26.74
CA MET A 533 47.65 -18.56 -25.96
C MET A 533 48.64 -19.54 -26.58
N GLY A 534 48.38 -20.08 -27.79
CA GLY A 534 49.39 -20.82 -28.55
C GLY A 534 49.96 -22.02 -27.85
N GLN A 535 49.26 -22.64 -26.89
CA GLN A 535 49.65 -23.93 -26.30
C GLN A 535 49.61 -24.98 -27.39
N PRO A 536 50.65 -25.79 -27.53
CA PRO A 536 50.72 -26.77 -28.61
C PRO A 536 49.54 -27.74 -28.50
N ALA A 537 48.93 -28.07 -29.61
CA ALA A 537 47.77 -28.97 -29.77
C ALA A 537 47.92 -30.31 -29.04
N MET A 538 49.07 -30.57 -28.49
CA MET A 538 49.42 -31.79 -27.73
C MET A 538 48.84 -31.85 -26.33
N ASP A 539 48.73 -30.74 -25.60
CA ASP A 539 48.06 -30.73 -24.28
C ASP A 539 46.55 -30.81 -24.40
N MET A 540 45.97 -30.30 -25.50
CA MET A 540 44.57 -30.48 -25.82
C MET A 540 44.19 -31.90 -26.26
N ALA A 541 45.07 -32.64 -26.88
CA ALA A 541 44.79 -34.05 -27.27
C ALA A 541 44.82 -35.01 -26.09
N ALA A 542 45.63 -34.75 -25.04
CA ALA A 542 45.69 -35.59 -23.82
C ALA A 542 44.47 -35.40 -22.89
N GLN A 543 43.82 -34.19 -22.93
CA GLN A 543 42.55 -33.93 -22.23
C GLN A 543 41.32 -33.99 -23.16
N GLY A 544 41.52 -34.28 -24.43
CA GLY A 544 40.62 -33.90 -25.51
C GLY A 544 39.48 -34.83 -25.88
N ALA A 545 39.27 -35.95 -25.22
CA ALA A 545 38.05 -36.74 -25.46
C ALA A 545 36.77 -36.03 -24.91
N GLY A 546 36.91 -35.21 -23.87
CA GLY A 546 35.84 -34.39 -23.30
C GLY A 546 35.57 -33.09 -24.09
N ALA A 547 36.67 -32.44 -24.57
CA ALA A 547 36.57 -31.17 -25.25
C ALA A 547 36.00 -31.30 -26.67
N VAL A 548 36.30 -32.34 -27.40
CA VAL A 548 35.71 -32.63 -28.73
C VAL A 548 34.21 -32.90 -28.63
N LYS A 549 33.79 -33.57 -27.57
CA LYS A 549 32.36 -33.84 -27.32
C LYS A 549 31.61 -32.55 -26.98
N SER A 550 32.20 -31.67 -26.16
CA SER A 550 31.58 -30.36 -25.81
C SER A 550 31.56 -29.37 -26.98
N VAL A 551 32.52 -29.41 -27.89
CA VAL A 551 32.53 -28.63 -29.12
C VAL A 551 31.52 -29.16 -30.16
N ALA A 552 31.34 -30.48 -30.22
CA ALA A 552 30.32 -31.09 -31.06
C ALA A 552 28.89 -30.81 -30.53
N ASP A 553 28.69 -30.85 -29.23
CA ASP A 553 27.40 -30.53 -28.57
C ASP A 553 27.07 -29.02 -28.68
N ALA A 554 28.09 -28.12 -28.59
CA ALA A 554 27.96 -26.68 -28.81
C ALA A 554 27.66 -26.35 -30.29
N ALA A 555 28.22 -27.10 -31.23
CA ALA A 555 27.94 -26.97 -32.65
C ALA A 555 26.52 -27.44 -33.01
N ALA A 556 25.99 -28.43 -32.33
CA ALA A 556 24.61 -28.90 -32.49
C ALA A 556 23.58 -27.90 -31.91
N ALA A 557 23.92 -27.15 -30.85
CA ALA A 557 23.08 -26.15 -30.23
C ALA A 557 23.11 -24.77 -30.93
N GLY A 558 24.11 -24.52 -31.78
CA GLY A 558 24.43 -23.17 -32.33
C GLY A 558 23.89 -22.89 -33.74
N GLN A 559 22.90 -23.59 -34.25
CA GLN A 559 22.33 -23.35 -35.62
C GLN A 559 21.61 -22.00 -35.80
N GLY A 560 21.73 -21.06 -34.88
CA GLY A 560 21.07 -19.73 -34.94
C GLY A 560 21.96 -18.49 -35.01
N ALA A 561 23.26 -18.58 -34.78
CA ALA A 561 24.15 -17.41 -34.76
C ALA A 561 25.32 -17.65 -35.72
N GLY A 562 25.32 -16.93 -36.84
CA GLY A 562 26.25 -16.93 -37.97
C GLY A 562 27.75 -17.19 -37.75
N PHE A 563 28.11 -18.25 -37.08
CA PHE A 563 29.50 -18.67 -36.83
C PHE A 563 29.82 -19.87 -37.71
N ASP A 564 30.79 -19.72 -38.59
CA ASP A 564 31.23 -20.77 -39.52
C ASP A 564 32.15 -21.76 -38.80
N VAL A 565 31.51 -22.76 -38.13
CA VAL A 565 32.22 -23.84 -37.41
C VAL A 565 33.07 -24.69 -38.39
N LYS A 566 32.75 -24.71 -39.69
CA LYS A 566 33.55 -25.40 -40.73
C LYS A 566 34.91 -24.73 -40.95
N ALA A 567 34.97 -23.38 -40.86
CA ALA A 567 36.23 -22.64 -40.99
C ALA A 567 37.16 -22.92 -39.81
N LEU A 568 36.61 -23.05 -38.58
CA LEU A 568 37.38 -23.35 -37.36
C LEU A 568 37.89 -24.78 -37.34
N LEU A 569 37.08 -25.75 -37.72
CA LEU A 569 37.50 -27.17 -37.87
C LEU A 569 38.54 -27.32 -38.99
N GLY A 570 38.38 -26.57 -40.08
CA GLY A 570 39.36 -26.49 -41.17
C GLY A 570 40.74 -26.02 -40.73
N GLN A 571 40.83 -24.98 -39.88
CA GLN A 571 42.05 -24.47 -39.32
C GLN A 571 42.74 -25.44 -38.33
N VAL A 572 41.98 -26.11 -37.49
CA VAL A 572 42.49 -27.13 -36.56
C VAL A 572 43.03 -28.31 -37.32
N VAL A 573 42.35 -28.82 -38.33
CA VAL A 573 42.80 -29.93 -39.19
C VAL A 573 44.04 -29.55 -39.99
N GLN A 574 44.14 -28.30 -40.43
CA GLN A 574 45.28 -27.78 -41.21
C GLN A 574 46.51 -27.60 -40.34
N ASN A 575 46.36 -27.16 -39.09
CA ASN A 575 47.44 -27.04 -38.10
C ASN A 575 47.97 -28.44 -37.65
N VAL A 576 47.11 -29.40 -37.48
CA VAL A 576 47.51 -30.79 -37.20
C VAL A 576 48.26 -31.44 -38.38
N LYS A 577 47.85 -31.13 -39.65
CA LYS A 577 48.57 -31.62 -40.84
C LYS A 577 49.96 -31.00 -41.03
N ASN A 578 50.19 -29.78 -40.52
CA ASN A 578 51.45 -29.10 -40.69
C ASN A 578 52.48 -29.32 -39.56
N SER A 579 52.15 -30.10 -38.53
CA SER A 579 53.05 -30.43 -37.42
C SER A 579 53.48 -31.89 -37.45
N PRO A 580 54.71 -32.19 -37.78
CA PRO A 580 55.23 -33.60 -37.85
C PRO A 580 55.14 -34.30 -36.51
N LYS A 581 55.24 -33.59 -35.41
CA LYS A 581 55.16 -34.08 -34.04
C LYS A 581 53.75 -34.52 -33.66
N ALA A 582 52.72 -33.76 -34.08
CA ALA A 582 51.31 -34.05 -33.84
C ALA A 582 50.83 -35.30 -34.63
N GLN A 583 51.41 -35.53 -35.82
CA GLN A 583 51.10 -36.71 -36.62
C GLN A 583 51.68 -37.98 -36.00
N GLN A 584 52.86 -37.89 -35.39
CA GLN A 584 53.52 -39.02 -34.77
C GLN A 584 52.83 -39.46 -33.47
N GLU A 585 52.39 -38.53 -32.67
CA GLU A 585 51.61 -38.80 -31.44
C GLU A 585 50.19 -39.27 -31.69
N LEU A 586 49.52 -38.84 -32.75
CA LEU A 586 48.24 -39.39 -33.19
C LEU A 586 48.39 -40.82 -33.67
N ALA A 587 49.51 -41.17 -34.31
CA ALA A 587 49.81 -42.54 -34.72
C ALA A 587 50.09 -43.46 -33.52
N ASP A 588 50.78 -42.94 -32.49
CA ASP A 588 51.08 -43.69 -31.28
C ASP A 588 49.83 -43.85 -30.36
N MET A 589 48.93 -42.83 -30.31
CA MET A 589 47.64 -42.95 -29.65
C MET A 589 46.73 -43.98 -30.36
N GLY A 590 46.72 -44.01 -31.67
CA GLY A 590 46.00 -45.00 -32.45
C GLY A 590 46.46 -46.43 -32.12
N LYS A 591 47.78 -46.62 -31.94
CA LYS A 591 48.36 -47.92 -31.52
C LYS A 591 47.98 -48.33 -30.09
N ASN A 592 47.97 -47.36 -29.15
CA ASN A 592 47.59 -47.61 -27.76
C ASN A 592 46.10 -47.94 -27.61
N VAL A 593 45.23 -47.27 -28.38
CA VAL A 593 43.79 -47.58 -28.40
C VAL A 593 43.51 -48.96 -29.03
N MET A 594 44.23 -49.32 -30.08
CA MET A 594 44.13 -50.66 -30.66
C MET A 594 44.66 -51.77 -29.73
N GLN A 595 45.70 -51.50 -28.93
CA GLN A 595 46.21 -52.44 -27.93
C GLN A 595 45.23 -52.63 -26.75
N GLN A 596 44.56 -51.56 -26.32
CA GLN A 596 43.52 -51.66 -25.30
C GLN A 596 42.23 -52.33 -25.80
N ALA A 597 41.96 -52.25 -27.09
CA ALA A 597 40.79 -52.89 -27.71
C ALA A 597 41.00 -54.34 -28.12
N GLY A 598 42.19 -54.94 -27.86
CA GLY A 598 42.46 -56.37 -28.12
C GLY A 598 42.51 -56.74 -29.61
N MET A 599 42.78 -55.80 -30.51
CA MET A 599 42.93 -56.02 -31.94
C MET A 599 44.40 -56.14 -32.34
N PRO A 600 44.81 -57.12 -33.18
CA PRO A 600 46.17 -57.28 -33.62
C PRO A 600 46.60 -56.12 -34.54
N ALA A 601 47.76 -55.54 -34.28
CA ALA A 601 48.41 -54.51 -35.12
C ALA A 601 48.82 -55.13 -36.45
N GLN A 602 48.21 -54.62 -37.55
CA GLN A 602 48.80 -54.70 -38.91
C GLN A 602 49.46 -53.43 -39.29
#